data_30604948249c83f9e7cefce011accdf0
#
_entry.id   30604948249c83f9e7cefce011accdf0
#
_cell.length_a   1.000
_cell.length_b   1.000
_cell.length_c   1.000
_cell.angle_alpha   90.00
_cell.angle_beta   90.00
_cell.angle_gamma   90.00
#
_symmetry.space_group_name_H-M   'P 1'
#
loop_
_entity.id
_entity.type
_entity.pdbx_description
1 polymer ?
#
loop_
_entity_poly.entity_id
_entity_poly.type
_entity_poly.pdbx_seq_one_letter_code
_entity_poly.pdbx_strand_id
1 'polypeptide(L)'
;LDTKTINADPSELAKFQQLASQWWDKSGKFKPLHDINPLRRDWIDGLVALKGRRVLDVGCGGGILSESMAALGADVTGIDLAGKPLQVARLHALETG
;
A
#
# COMPACT_ATOMS: atom_id res chain seq x y z
N LEU A 1 -6.46 6.65 11.63
CA LEU A 1 -7.19 6.67 10.36
C LEU A 1 -8.53 7.37 10.52
N ASP A 2 -8.84 8.32 9.67
CA ASP A 2 -10.11 9.03 9.71
C ASP A 2 -11.17 8.27 8.92
N THR A 3 -12.05 7.57 9.63
CA THR A 3 -13.12 6.78 9.01
C THR A 3 -14.30 7.65 8.52
N LYS A 4 -14.36 8.91 8.90
CA LYS A 4 -15.45 9.80 8.46
C LYS A 4 -15.44 10.05 6.98
N THR A 5 -14.25 10.09 6.35
CA THR A 5 -14.12 10.24 4.90
C THR A 5 -14.65 9.04 4.13
N ILE A 6 -14.64 7.87 4.73
CA ILE A 6 -15.07 6.62 4.10
C ILE A 6 -16.59 6.47 4.18
N ASN A 7 -17.23 7.02 5.22
CA ASN A 7 -18.65 6.84 5.49
C ASN A 7 -19.56 7.86 4.83
N ALA A 8 -18.99 8.82 4.08
CA ALA A 8 -19.78 9.96 3.60
C ALA A 8 -20.80 9.59 2.52
N ASP A 9 -20.52 8.57 1.68
CA ASP A 9 -21.40 8.19 0.57
C ASP A 9 -21.19 6.72 0.20
N PRO A 10 -22.25 5.89 0.24
CA PRO A 10 -22.16 4.48 -0.14
C PRO A 10 -21.66 4.23 -1.56
N SER A 11 -21.99 5.10 -2.52
CA SER A 11 -21.53 4.95 -3.91
C SER A 11 -20.04 5.24 -4.02
N GLU A 12 -19.53 6.20 -3.26
CA GLU A 12 -18.11 6.50 -3.18
C GLU A 12 -17.33 5.36 -2.52
N LEU A 13 -17.87 4.81 -1.45
CA LEU A 13 -17.28 3.65 -0.78
C LEU A 13 -17.15 2.47 -1.73
N ALA A 14 -18.18 2.20 -2.54
CA ALA A 14 -18.14 1.13 -3.54
C ALA A 14 -17.05 1.36 -4.57
N LYS A 15 -16.87 2.61 -5.02
CA LYS A 15 -15.77 2.97 -5.95
C LYS A 15 -14.40 2.74 -5.34
N PHE A 16 -14.22 3.09 -4.07
CA PHE A 16 -12.96 2.84 -3.36
C PHE A 16 -12.67 1.36 -3.22
N GLN A 17 -13.69 0.57 -2.87
CA GLN A 17 -13.55 -0.87 -2.76
C GLN A 17 -13.16 -1.49 -4.10
N GLN A 18 -13.76 -1.02 -5.19
CA GLN A 18 -13.44 -1.48 -6.54
C GLN A 18 -12.00 -1.11 -6.91
N LEU A 19 -11.57 0.12 -6.63
CA LEU A 19 -10.21 0.55 -6.90
C LEU A 19 -9.20 -0.24 -6.05
N ALA A 20 -9.51 -0.47 -4.78
CA ALA A 20 -8.66 -1.28 -3.91
C ALA A 20 -8.51 -2.70 -4.43
N SER A 21 -9.61 -3.32 -4.89
CA SER A 21 -9.58 -4.65 -5.48
C SER A 21 -8.69 -4.69 -6.72
N GLN A 22 -8.73 -3.66 -7.56
CA GLN A 22 -7.87 -3.56 -8.74
C GLN A 22 -6.38 -3.44 -8.38
N TRP A 23 -6.05 -2.59 -7.41
CA TRP A 23 -4.66 -2.40 -6.96
C TRP A 23 -4.05 -3.69 -6.44
N TRP A 24 -4.82 -4.45 -5.67
CA TRP A 24 -4.34 -5.64 -4.98
C TRP A 24 -4.64 -6.94 -5.73
N ASP A 25 -5.23 -6.85 -6.93
CA ASP A 25 -5.43 -7.99 -7.82
C ASP A 25 -4.12 -8.32 -8.52
N LYS A 26 -3.49 -9.42 -8.11
CA LYS A 26 -2.18 -9.85 -8.64
C LYS A 26 -2.23 -10.31 -10.09
N SER A 27 -3.41 -10.49 -10.66
CA SER A 27 -3.58 -10.85 -12.06
C SER A 27 -4.23 -9.74 -12.90
N GLY A 28 -4.52 -8.58 -12.29
CA GLY A 28 -5.13 -7.43 -12.96
C GLY A 28 -4.12 -6.48 -13.58
N LYS A 29 -4.55 -5.24 -13.82
CA LYS A 29 -3.71 -4.23 -14.51
C LYS A 29 -2.48 -3.80 -13.71
N PHE A 30 -2.45 -4.03 -12.40
CA PHE A 30 -1.30 -3.71 -11.55
C PHE A 30 -0.37 -4.92 -11.34
N LYS A 31 -0.58 -6.01 -12.09
CA LYS A 31 0.27 -7.19 -12.04
C LYS A 31 1.77 -6.87 -12.13
N PRO A 32 2.24 -5.98 -13.05
CA PRO A 32 3.67 -5.69 -13.13
C PRO A 32 4.26 -5.17 -11.81
N LEU A 33 3.48 -4.40 -11.03
CA LEU A 33 3.94 -3.90 -9.74
C LEU A 33 4.06 -5.04 -8.72
N HIS A 34 3.14 -5.98 -8.72
CA HIS A 34 3.20 -7.15 -7.84
C HIS A 34 4.35 -8.07 -8.22
N ASP A 35 4.61 -8.24 -9.52
CA ASP A 35 5.68 -9.11 -10.01
C ASP A 35 7.07 -8.58 -9.64
N ILE A 36 7.27 -7.26 -9.72
CA ILE A 36 8.58 -6.65 -9.42
C ILE A 36 8.78 -6.39 -7.92
N ASN A 37 7.72 -6.35 -7.14
CA ASN A 37 7.80 -5.94 -5.73
C ASN A 37 8.74 -6.81 -4.89
N PRO A 38 8.72 -8.16 -4.99
CA PRO A 38 9.64 -8.98 -4.19
C PRO A 38 11.11 -8.67 -4.48
N LEU A 39 11.45 -8.37 -5.75
CA LEU A 39 12.81 -8.00 -6.13
C LEU A 39 13.23 -6.67 -5.51
N ARG A 40 12.34 -5.68 -5.55
CA ARG A 40 12.59 -4.35 -4.94
C ARG A 40 12.74 -4.47 -3.44
N ARG A 41 11.81 -5.16 -2.78
CA ARG A 41 11.85 -5.38 -1.33
C ARG A 41 13.13 -6.07 -0.90
N ASP A 42 13.51 -7.14 -1.58
CA ASP A 42 14.69 -7.93 -1.22
C ASP A 42 15.97 -7.15 -1.47
N TRP A 43 16.01 -6.35 -2.53
CA TRP A 43 17.15 -5.46 -2.80
C TRP A 43 17.34 -4.43 -1.68
N ILE A 44 16.24 -3.78 -1.27
CA ILE A 44 16.27 -2.80 -0.19
C ILE A 44 16.69 -3.48 1.13
N ASP A 45 16.09 -4.62 1.43
CA ASP A 45 16.40 -5.36 2.66
C ASP A 45 17.86 -5.77 2.71
N GLY A 46 18.42 -6.17 1.57
CA GLY A 46 19.83 -6.51 1.46
C GLY A 46 20.78 -5.33 1.73
N LEU A 47 20.32 -4.11 1.42
CA LEU A 47 21.11 -2.89 1.63
C LEU A 47 21.06 -2.40 3.08
N VAL A 48 19.90 -2.45 3.74
CA VAL A 48 19.66 -1.74 5.00
C VAL A 48 19.12 -2.61 6.13
N ALA A 49 18.83 -3.87 5.91
CA ALA A 49 18.19 -4.77 6.88
C ALA A 49 16.94 -4.11 7.48
N LEU A 50 15.82 -4.26 6.81
CA LEU A 50 14.59 -3.51 7.08
C LEU A 50 14.01 -3.71 8.49
N LYS A 51 14.22 -4.88 9.09
CA LYS A 51 13.66 -5.19 10.40
C LYS A 51 14.08 -4.14 11.44
N GLY A 52 13.10 -3.53 12.10
CA GLY A 52 13.31 -2.51 13.11
C GLY A 52 13.67 -1.12 12.57
N ARG A 53 13.69 -0.94 11.25
CA ARG A 53 13.97 0.37 10.64
C ARG A 53 12.71 1.20 10.49
N ARG A 54 12.86 2.51 10.63
CA ARG A 54 11.82 3.46 10.21
C ARG A 54 12.05 3.83 8.76
N VAL A 55 11.01 3.70 7.94
CA VAL A 55 11.08 3.88 6.50
C VAL A 55 10.03 4.88 6.05
N LEU A 56 10.43 5.82 5.21
CA LEU A 56 9.51 6.71 4.51
C LEU A 56 9.44 6.29 3.05
N ASP A 57 8.25 5.87 2.61
CA ASP A 57 8.00 5.47 1.22
C ASP A 57 7.34 6.65 0.49
N VAL A 58 8.12 7.36 -0.31
CA VAL A 58 7.64 8.53 -1.06
C VAL A 58 7.05 8.06 -2.39
N GLY A 59 5.80 8.46 -2.66
CA GLY A 59 5.08 7.96 -3.82
C GLY A 59 4.61 6.52 -3.63
N CYS A 60 4.09 6.19 -2.45
CA CYS A 60 3.76 4.82 -2.08
C CYS A 60 2.60 4.20 -2.89
N GLY A 61 1.78 5.02 -3.56
CA GLY A 61 0.64 4.54 -4.31
C GLY A 61 -0.31 3.72 -3.45
N GLY A 62 -0.73 2.56 -3.93
CA GLY A 62 -1.64 1.65 -3.22
C GLY A 62 -1.00 0.85 -2.10
N GLY A 63 0.28 1.04 -1.81
CA GLY A 63 0.94 0.48 -0.64
C GLY A 63 1.60 -0.88 -0.83
N ILE A 64 1.77 -1.34 -2.06
CA ILE A 64 2.33 -2.67 -2.35
C ILE A 64 3.71 -2.84 -1.74
N LEU A 65 4.63 -1.92 -2.02
CA LEU A 65 5.99 -1.96 -1.46
C LEU A 65 5.99 -1.67 0.04
N SER A 66 5.24 -0.65 0.48
CA SER A 66 5.15 -0.27 1.90
C SER A 66 4.73 -1.45 2.77
N GLU A 67 3.66 -2.15 2.39
CA GLU A 67 3.19 -3.30 3.18
C GLU A 67 4.18 -4.46 3.19
N SER A 68 4.86 -4.70 2.07
CA SER A 68 5.86 -5.77 2.02
C SER A 68 7.06 -5.47 2.93
N MET A 69 7.47 -4.20 3.03
CA MET A 69 8.53 -3.79 3.95
C MET A 69 8.08 -3.89 5.40
N ALA A 70 6.83 -3.50 5.69
CA ALA A 70 6.26 -3.63 7.03
C ALA A 70 6.18 -5.10 7.47
N ALA A 71 5.86 -6.00 6.55
CA ALA A 71 5.84 -7.44 6.82
C ALA A 71 7.21 -7.99 7.20
N LEU A 72 8.30 -7.35 6.78
CA LEU A 72 9.66 -7.71 7.20
C LEU A 72 10.07 -7.07 8.54
N GLY A 73 9.17 -6.33 9.18
CA GLY A 73 9.42 -5.74 10.50
C GLY A 73 9.84 -4.28 10.48
N ALA A 74 9.73 -3.59 9.34
CA ALA A 74 9.98 -2.16 9.27
C ALA A 74 8.77 -1.35 9.76
N ASP A 75 9.02 -0.17 10.32
CA ASP A 75 8.00 0.81 10.65
C ASP A 75 7.90 1.79 9.47
N VAL A 76 6.91 1.58 8.61
CA VAL A 76 6.81 2.27 7.32
C VAL A 76 5.76 3.36 7.36
N THR A 77 6.14 4.54 6.89
CA THR A 77 5.20 5.64 6.60
C THR A 77 5.18 5.85 5.09
N GLY A 78 4.01 5.71 4.49
CA GLY A 78 3.84 5.96 3.06
C GLY A 78 3.23 7.33 2.83
N ILE A 79 3.73 8.06 1.83
CA ILE A 79 3.16 9.33 1.39
C ILE A 79 2.99 9.32 -0.13
N ASP A 80 1.95 10.00 -0.61
CA ASP A 80 1.69 10.12 -2.03
C ASP A 80 0.90 11.40 -2.30
N LEU A 81 1.22 12.08 -3.41
CA LEU A 81 0.47 13.26 -3.85
C LEU A 81 -0.90 12.86 -4.42
N ALA A 82 -1.04 11.64 -4.91
CA ALA A 82 -2.30 11.14 -5.43
C ALA A 82 -3.16 10.61 -4.28
N GLY A 83 -4.25 11.31 -3.95
CA GLY A 83 -5.07 10.97 -2.80
C GLY A 83 -5.78 9.62 -2.90
N LYS A 84 -6.27 9.25 -4.09
CA LYS A 84 -7.02 7.99 -4.27
C LYS A 84 -6.15 6.76 -4.02
N PRO A 85 -4.96 6.59 -4.63
CA PRO A 85 -4.08 5.47 -4.28
C PRO A 85 -3.69 5.44 -2.81
N LEU A 86 -3.47 6.60 -2.18
CA LEU A 86 -3.14 6.65 -0.76
C LEU A 86 -4.28 6.14 0.11
N GLN A 87 -5.53 6.42 -0.26
CA GLN A 87 -6.71 5.91 0.45
C GLN A 87 -6.85 4.40 0.27
N VAL A 88 -6.51 3.87 -0.91
CA VAL A 88 -6.44 2.42 -1.15
C VAL A 88 -5.42 1.79 -0.21
N ALA A 89 -4.24 2.40 -0.07
CA ALA A 89 -3.20 1.91 0.83
C ALA A 89 -3.69 1.85 2.29
N ARG A 90 -4.37 2.89 2.75
CA ARG A 90 -4.93 2.94 4.10
C ARG A 90 -5.98 1.86 4.32
N LEU A 91 -6.88 1.69 3.37
CA LEU A 91 -7.94 0.68 3.47
C LEU A 91 -7.34 -0.72 3.53
N HIS A 92 -6.39 -1.04 2.68
CA HIS A 92 -5.76 -2.35 2.66
C HIS A 92 -4.97 -2.62 3.95
N ALA A 93 -4.27 -1.62 4.46
CA ALA A 93 -3.55 -1.74 5.74
C ALA A 93 -4.49 -2.06 6.90
N LEU A 94 -5.71 -1.50 6.90
CA LEU A 94 -6.72 -1.83 7.90
C LEU A 94 -7.20 -3.28 7.79
N GLU A 95 -7.35 -3.80 6.58
CA GLU A 95 -7.82 -5.17 6.35
C GLU A 95 -6.78 -6.21 6.74
N THR A 96 -5.52 -5.89 6.58
CA THR A 96 -4.42 -6.84 6.85
C THR A 96 -3.76 -6.64 8.21
N GLY A 97 -4.11 -5.57 8.89
CA GLY A 97 -3.48 -5.22 10.17
C GLY A 97 -2.21 -4.47 9.99
#